data_022a9d5b7d3671d3cc786fa6589c38e8
#
_entry.id   022a9d5b7d3671d3cc786fa6589c38e8
#
_cell.length_a   1.000
_cell.length_b   1.000
_cell.length_c   1.000
_cell.angle_alpha   90.00
_cell.angle_beta   90.00
_cell.angle_gamma   90.00
#
_symmetry.space_group_name_H-M   'P 1'
#
loop_
_entity.id
_entity.type
_entity.pdbx_description
1 polymer ?
#
loop_
_entity_poly.entity_id
_entity_poly.type
_entity_poly.pdbx_seq_one_letter_code
_entity_poly.pdbx_strand_id
1 'polypeptide(L)'
;MTRRELREHCFKLLFCADFYPTDEMQEQVDVYFTEPKEEDDVPSGIGDIIHNPMLDTLDGGYVKSKVEKILDVLPELDKAIDGVAQGWTTRRMGKVELTILRLALYEIKHDDDVPEKVAINEAVELAKKFGGDDSPAFINGILAKLV
;
A
#
# COMPACT_ATOMS: atom_id res chain seq x y z
N MET A 1 -15.59 5.09 8.01
CA MET A 1 -15.12 4.57 6.71
C MET A 1 -15.30 3.06 6.62
N THR A 2 -15.51 2.55 5.42
CA THR A 2 -15.51 1.10 5.19
C THR A 2 -14.08 0.56 5.25
N ARG A 3 -13.95 -0.76 5.41
CA ARG A 3 -12.63 -1.41 5.38
C ARG A 3 -11.95 -1.22 4.03
N ARG A 4 -12.71 -1.19 2.94
CA ARG A 4 -12.17 -0.94 1.60
C ARG A 4 -11.61 0.48 1.47
N GLU A 5 -12.32 1.47 1.98
CA GLU A 5 -11.85 2.85 1.99
C GLU A 5 -10.58 3.01 2.83
N LEU A 6 -10.54 2.38 4.00
CA LEU A 6 -9.35 2.39 4.85
C LEU A 6 -8.15 1.76 4.14
N ARG A 7 -8.38 0.65 3.44
CA ARG A 7 -7.31 -0.01 2.67
C ARG A 7 -6.80 0.89 1.54
N GLU A 8 -7.69 1.61 0.85
CA GLU A 8 -7.26 2.56 -0.17
C GLU A 8 -6.39 3.67 0.42
N HIS A 9 -6.72 4.18 1.59
CA HIS A 9 -5.89 5.17 2.28
C HIS A 9 -4.52 4.59 2.64
N CYS A 10 -4.49 3.35 3.15
CA CYS A 10 -3.22 2.67 3.43
C CYS A 10 -2.37 2.53 2.16
N PHE A 11 -2.99 2.11 1.06
CA PHE A 11 -2.29 2.00 -0.23
C PHE A 11 -1.70 3.34 -0.66
N LYS A 12 -2.49 4.40 -0.62
CA LYS A 12 -2.03 5.71 -1.10
C LYS A 12 -0.94 6.30 -0.22
N LEU A 13 -1.07 6.16 1.09
CA LEU A 13 -0.03 6.63 2.01
C LEU A 13 1.27 5.85 1.83
N LEU A 14 1.18 4.53 1.71
CA LEU A 14 2.35 3.68 1.47
C LEU A 14 3.00 4.01 0.12
N PHE A 15 2.19 4.25 -0.90
CA PHE A 15 2.67 4.67 -2.22
C PHE A 15 3.44 5.98 -2.14
N CYS A 16 2.89 6.98 -1.42
CA CYS A 16 3.57 8.26 -1.23
C CYS A 16 4.90 8.08 -0.49
N ALA A 17 4.91 7.32 0.59
CA ALA A 17 6.11 7.13 1.40
C ALA A 17 7.24 6.49 0.61
N ASP A 18 6.92 5.62 -0.35
CA ASP A 18 7.92 4.91 -1.15
C ASP A 18 8.72 5.82 -2.11
N PHE A 19 8.29 7.06 -2.31
CA PHE A 19 9.07 8.04 -3.08
C PHE A 19 10.22 8.66 -2.28
N TYR A 20 10.32 8.35 -0.98
CA TYR A 20 11.35 8.90 -0.10
C TYR A 20 12.32 7.80 0.33
N PRO A 21 13.57 8.14 0.69
CA PRO A 21 14.50 7.17 1.26
C PRO A 21 13.90 6.50 2.50
N THR A 22 14.33 5.28 2.78
CA THR A 22 13.77 4.47 3.88
C THR A 22 13.80 5.19 5.23
N ASP A 23 14.88 5.95 5.50
CA ASP A 23 15.03 6.70 6.75
C ASP A 23 14.08 7.91 6.85
N GLU A 24 13.50 8.34 5.74
CA GLU A 24 12.56 9.46 5.70
C GLU A 24 11.10 9.03 5.60
N MET A 25 10.82 7.77 5.35
CA MET A 25 9.45 7.27 5.15
C MET A 25 8.56 7.53 6.36
N GLN A 26 9.07 7.29 7.56
CA GLN A 26 8.31 7.51 8.79
C GLN A 26 7.92 8.98 8.96
N GLU A 27 8.82 9.88 8.64
CA GLU A 27 8.54 11.31 8.69
C GLU A 27 7.41 11.69 7.72
N GLN A 28 7.39 11.10 6.52
CA GLN A 28 6.33 11.36 5.55
C GLN A 28 4.98 10.85 6.03
N VAL A 29 4.95 9.73 6.74
CA VAL A 29 3.72 9.23 7.37
C VAL A 29 3.22 10.24 8.40
N ASP A 30 4.11 10.77 9.24
CA ASP A 30 3.75 11.75 10.26
C ASP A 30 3.23 13.05 9.64
N VAL A 31 3.86 13.54 8.59
CA VAL A 31 3.46 14.75 7.87
C VAL A 31 2.05 14.59 7.26
N TYR A 32 1.71 13.42 6.76
CA TYR A 32 0.40 13.13 6.18
C TYR A 32 -0.73 13.48 7.16
N PHE A 33 -0.53 13.22 8.46
CA PHE A 33 -1.56 13.42 9.48
C PHE A 33 -1.49 14.77 10.18
N THR A 34 -0.39 15.49 10.08
CA THR A 34 -0.17 16.71 10.86
C THR A 34 -0.23 18.00 10.05
N GLU A 35 0.07 17.94 8.76
CA GLU A 35 0.13 19.12 7.90
C GLU A 35 -0.65 18.92 6.62
N PRO A 36 -1.76 19.68 6.40
CA PRO A 36 -2.44 19.68 5.10
C PRO A 36 -1.47 20.20 4.05
N LYS A 37 -1.31 19.46 2.97
CA LYS A 37 -0.47 19.89 1.85
C LYS A 37 -1.29 20.62 0.82
N GLU A 38 -0.69 21.64 0.19
CA GLU A 38 -1.27 22.31 -0.96
C GLU A 38 -1.36 21.30 -2.12
N GLU A 39 -2.39 21.44 -2.97
CA GLU A 39 -2.57 20.54 -4.12
C GLU A 39 -1.34 20.52 -5.02
N ASP A 40 -0.67 21.65 -5.16
CA ASP A 40 0.51 21.81 -6.02
C ASP A 40 1.71 21.02 -5.51
N ASP A 41 1.70 20.61 -4.25
CA ASP A 41 2.83 19.93 -3.61
C ASP A 41 2.78 18.42 -3.77
N VAL A 42 1.76 17.87 -4.43
CA VAL A 42 1.56 16.42 -4.53
C VAL A 42 1.47 15.95 -5.96
N PRO A 43 1.96 14.71 -6.25
CA PRO A 43 1.78 14.12 -7.57
C PRO A 43 0.32 13.97 -7.93
N SER A 44 0.03 14.03 -9.24
CA SER A 44 -1.32 13.85 -9.75
C SER A 44 -1.91 12.51 -9.29
N GLY A 45 -3.15 12.52 -8.84
CA GLY A 45 -3.86 11.33 -8.39
C GLY A 45 -3.76 11.03 -6.91
N ILE A 46 -2.90 11.75 -6.18
CA ILE A 46 -2.73 11.55 -4.73
C ILE A 46 -3.38 12.70 -3.95
N GLY A 47 -3.52 13.86 -4.57
CA GLY A 47 -3.95 15.08 -3.89
C GLY A 47 -5.26 14.98 -3.12
N ASP A 48 -6.29 14.33 -3.70
CA ASP A 48 -7.59 14.20 -3.06
C ASP A 48 -7.56 13.36 -1.79
N ILE A 49 -6.55 12.51 -1.60
CA ILE A 49 -6.39 11.76 -0.37
C ILE A 49 -5.58 12.52 0.65
N ILE A 50 -4.48 13.14 0.21
CA ILE A 50 -3.63 13.94 1.09
C ILE A 50 -4.42 15.12 1.68
N HIS A 51 -5.38 15.63 0.91
CA HIS A 51 -6.21 16.75 1.35
C HIS A 51 -7.54 16.34 1.97
N ASN A 52 -7.75 15.06 2.24
CA ASN A 52 -9.00 14.61 2.86
C ASN A 52 -9.01 14.92 4.36
N PRO A 53 -9.68 16.01 4.81
CA PRO A 53 -9.72 16.36 6.22
C PRO A 53 -10.66 15.47 7.03
N MET A 54 -11.36 14.53 6.36
CA MET A 54 -12.41 13.72 6.94
C MET A 54 -11.89 12.40 7.51
N LEU A 55 -10.58 12.16 7.45
CA LEU A 55 -10.00 11.00 8.13
C LEU A 55 -10.07 11.28 9.62
N ASP A 56 -11.06 10.71 10.31
CA ASP A 56 -11.24 10.96 11.73
C ASP A 56 -10.09 10.34 12.55
N THR A 57 -10.05 10.64 13.84
CA THR A 57 -8.95 10.21 14.70
C THR A 57 -8.81 8.69 14.79
N LEU A 58 -9.92 7.95 14.80
CA LEU A 58 -9.89 6.48 14.85
C LEU A 58 -9.42 5.89 13.53
N ASP A 59 -9.99 6.35 12.42
CA ASP A 59 -9.61 5.89 11.09
C ASP A 59 -8.17 6.29 10.76
N GLY A 60 -7.78 7.52 11.10
CA GLY A 60 -6.41 7.99 10.92
C GLY A 60 -5.42 7.18 11.73
N GLY A 61 -5.75 6.86 12.97
CA GLY A 61 -4.92 6.01 13.83
C GLY A 61 -4.75 4.61 13.27
N TYR A 62 -5.81 4.02 12.73
CA TYR A 62 -5.77 2.71 12.09
C TYR A 62 -4.84 2.72 10.87
N VAL A 63 -5.03 3.68 9.97
CA VAL A 63 -4.23 3.81 8.75
C VAL A 63 -2.76 4.02 9.09
N LYS A 64 -2.47 4.95 9.98
CA LYS A 64 -1.11 5.26 10.42
C LYS A 64 -0.42 4.03 11.01
N SER A 65 -1.08 3.37 11.95
CA SER A 65 -0.54 2.17 12.61
C SER A 65 -0.24 1.07 11.61
N LYS A 66 -1.16 0.81 10.69
CA LYS A 66 -0.99 -0.25 9.69
C LYS A 66 0.18 0.06 8.75
N VAL A 67 0.27 1.29 8.24
CA VAL A 67 1.37 1.69 7.36
C VAL A 67 2.71 1.61 8.08
N GLU A 68 2.79 2.07 9.33
CA GLU A 68 4.03 1.98 10.10
C GLU A 68 4.48 0.53 10.29
N LYS A 69 3.56 -0.38 10.57
CA LYS A 69 3.86 -1.81 10.70
C LYS A 69 4.35 -2.42 9.39
N ILE A 70 3.78 -1.99 8.26
CA ILE A 70 4.24 -2.43 6.95
C ILE A 70 5.66 -1.94 6.69
N LEU A 71 5.96 -0.68 7.00
CA LEU A 71 7.30 -0.13 6.82
C LEU A 71 8.33 -0.88 7.67
N ASP A 72 7.97 -1.30 8.87
CA ASP A 72 8.87 -2.04 9.77
C ASP A 72 9.27 -3.40 9.20
N VAL A 73 8.44 -4.02 8.38
CA VAL A 73 8.71 -5.35 7.80
C VAL A 73 8.93 -5.31 6.29
N LEU A 74 9.16 -4.13 5.74
CA LEU A 74 9.31 -3.94 4.30
C LEU A 74 10.38 -4.83 3.67
N PRO A 75 11.59 -4.95 4.24
CA PRO A 75 12.62 -5.84 3.67
C PRO A 75 12.18 -7.31 3.62
N GLU A 76 11.47 -7.77 4.64
CA GLU A 76 10.91 -9.13 4.69
C GLU A 76 9.89 -9.33 3.58
N LEU A 77 8.99 -8.37 3.38
CA LEU A 77 7.97 -8.44 2.35
C LEU A 77 8.60 -8.46 0.95
N ASP A 78 9.55 -7.58 0.70
CA ASP A 78 10.22 -7.50 -0.59
C ASP A 78 11.00 -8.77 -0.90
N LYS A 79 11.66 -9.35 0.09
CA LYS A 79 12.38 -10.61 -0.09
C LYS A 79 11.44 -11.74 -0.48
N ALA A 80 10.27 -11.82 0.16
CA ALA A 80 9.28 -12.84 -0.17
C ALA A 80 8.73 -12.66 -1.58
N ILE A 81 8.46 -11.42 -1.98
CA ILE A 81 7.97 -11.10 -3.32
C ILE A 81 9.02 -11.48 -4.37
N ASP A 82 10.27 -11.10 -4.16
CA ASP A 82 11.37 -11.42 -5.07
C ASP A 82 11.56 -12.93 -5.23
N GLY A 83 11.29 -13.69 -4.18
CA GLY A 83 11.42 -15.14 -4.20
C GLY A 83 10.48 -15.85 -5.16
N VAL A 84 9.34 -15.24 -5.52
CA VAL A 84 8.33 -15.87 -6.39
C VAL A 84 8.11 -15.11 -7.70
N ALA A 85 8.67 -13.95 -7.85
CA ALA A 85 8.37 -13.04 -8.97
C ALA A 85 9.19 -13.30 -10.24
N GLN A 86 9.65 -14.49 -10.46
CA GLN A 86 10.32 -15.00 -11.67
C GLN A 86 10.69 -13.95 -12.74
N GLY A 87 11.85 -13.31 -12.59
CA GLY A 87 12.32 -12.30 -13.52
C GLY A 87 11.78 -10.89 -13.27
N TRP A 88 10.83 -10.72 -12.38
CA TRP A 88 10.28 -9.43 -11.99
C TRP A 88 10.65 -9.14 -10.54
N THR A 89 11.82 -8.56 -10.32
CA THR A 89 12.24 -8.17 -8.97
C THR A 89 11.46 -6.93 -8.52
N THR A 90 11.42 -6.69 -7.21
CA THR A 90 10.78 -5.50 -6.65
C THR A 90 11.35 -4.21 -7.25
N ARG A 91 12.62 -4.23 -7.67
CA ARG A 91 13.26 -3.09 -8.32
C ARG A 91 12.70 -2.78 -9.71
N ARG A 92 12.19 -3.80 -10.40
CA ARG A 92 11.68 -3.69 -11.77
C ARG A 92 10.17 -3.50 -11.84
N MET A 93 9.48 -3.82 -10.76
CA MET A 93 8.02 -3.66 -10.71
C MET A 93 7.62 -2.21 -10.76
N GLY A 94 6.47 -1.92 -11.36
CA GLY A 94 5.85 -0.62 -11.23
C GLY A 94 5.53 -0.34 -9.76
N LYS A 95 5.57 0.92 -9.36
CA LYS A 95 5.33 1.33 -7.97
C LYS A 95 3.92 0.99 -7.50
N VAL A 96 2.93 1.06 -8.37
CA VAL A 96 1.55 0.71 -8.04
C VAL A 96 1.47 -0.78 -7.68
N GLU A 97 1.98 -1.65 -8.54
CA GLU A 97 1.95 -3.09 -8.34
C GLU A 97 2.73 -3.50 -7.10
N LEU A 98 3.91 -2.94 -6.91
CA LEU A 98 4.74 -3.23 -5.75
C LEU A 98 4.04 -2.82 -4.45
N THR A 99 3.42 -1.64 -4.42
CA THR A 99 2.72 -1.16 -3.24
C THR A 99 1.53 -2.06 -2.90
N ILE A 100 0.77 -2.48 -3.90
CA ILE A 100 -0.34 -3.40 -3.73
C ILE A 100 0.13 -4.74 -3.17
N LEU A 101 1.22 -5.29 -3.72
CA LEU A 101 1.78 -6.56 -3.26
C LEU A 101 2.26 -6.48 -1.82
N ARG A 102 2.93 -5.41 -1.45
CA ARG A 102 3.40 -5.18 -0.08
C ARG A 102 2.24 -5.14 0.92
N LEU A 103 1.21 -4.37 0.59
CA LEU A 103 0.03 -4.25 1.44
C LEU A 103 -0.68 -5.60 1.60
N ALA A 104 -0.93 -6.28 0.49
CA ALA A 104 -1.64 -7.57 0.51
C ALA A 104 -0.84 -8.64 1.25
N LEU A 105 0.46 -8.72 1.01
CA LEU A 105 1.30 -9.72 1.66
C LEU A 105 1.39 -9.46 3.17
N TYR A 106 1.45 -8.19 3.58
CA TYR A 106 1.37 -7.85 5.00
C TYR A 106 0.07 -8.35 5.60
N GLU A 107 -1.05 -8.12 4.94
CA GLU A 107 -2.35 -8.60 5.44
C GLU A 107 -2.40 -10.11 5.56
N ILE A 108 -1.86 -10.82 4.57
CA ILE A 108 -1.83 -12.29 4.59
C ILE A 108 -0.99 -12.84 5.73
N LYS A 109 0.19 -12.26 5.96
CA LYS A 109 1.17 -12.81 6.89
C LYS A 109 1.05 -12.27 8.32
N HIS A 110 0.59 -11.06 8.49
CA HIS A 110 0.67 -10.35 9.76
C HIS A 110 -0.66 -9.82 10.29
N ASP A 111 -1.73 -9.87 9.51
CA ASP A 111 -3.02 -9.33 9.94
C ASP A 111 -4.06 -10.45 10.02
N ASP A 112 -4.24 -10.97 11.22
CA ASP A 112 -5.17 -12.09 11.47
C ASP A 112 -6.65 -11.69 11.25
N ASP A 113 -6.95 -10.40 11.24
CA ASP A 113 -8.32 -9.91 11.03
C ASP A 113 -8.73 -9.95 9.56
N VAL A 114 -7.77 -10.16 8.65
CA VAL A 114 -8.04 -10.19 7.21
C VAL A 114 -7.84 -11.61 6.69
N PRO A 115 -8.92 -12.30 6.30
CA PRO A 115 -8.77 -13.62 5.65
C PRO A 115 -7.95 -13.50 4.37
N GLU A 116 -7.18 -14.55 4.08
CA GLU A 116 -6.30 -14.61 2.92
C GLU A 116 -7.02 -14.29 1.60
N LYS A 117 -8.20 -14.90 1.40
CA LYS A 117 -9.00 -14.65 0.20
C LYS A 117 -9.43 -13.19 0.07
N VAL A 118 -9.77 -12.56 1.19
CA VAL A 118 -10.14 -11.15 1.21
C VAL A 118 -8.96 -10.28 0.82
N ALA A 119 -7.78 -10.57 1.37
CA ALA A 119 -6.56 -9.81 1.04
C ALA A 119 -6.26 -9.89 -0.46
N ILE A 120 -6.34 -11.09 -1.05
CA ILE A 120 -6.08 -11.28 -2.47
C ILE A 120 -7.14 -10.54 -3.32
N ASN A 121 -8.42 -10.72 -3.01
CA ASN A 121 -9.50 -10.08 -3.76
C ASN A 121 -9.41 -8.56 -3.71
N GLU A 122 -9.11 -8.00 -2.54
CA GLU A 122 -8.98 -6.55 -2.38
C GLU A 122 -7.73 -6.02 -3.11
N ALA A 123 -6.66 -6.80 -3.15
CA ALA A 123 -5.47 -6.44 -3.93
C ALA A 123 -5.81 -6.36 -5.43
N VAL A 124 -6.57 -7.32 -5.93
CA VAL A 124 -7.02 -7.32 -7.34
C VAL A 124 -7.91 -6.10 -7.61
N GLU A 125 -8.80 -5.75 -6.69
CA GLU A 125 -9.64 -4.56 -6.85
C GLU A 125 -8.81 -3.27 -6.86
N LEU A 126 -7.78 -3.16 -6.01
CA LEU A 126 -6.85 -2.03 -6.06
C LEU A 126 -6.13 -1.96 -7.41
N ALA A 127 -5.72 -3.11 -7.94
CA ALA A 127 -5.06 -3.18 -9.24
C ALA A 127 -5.99 -2.73 -10.38
N LYS A 128 -7.27 -3.06 -10.31
CA LYS A 128 -8.26 -2.61 -11.28
C LYS A 128 -8.46 -1.10 -11.22
N LYS A 129 -8.42 -0.53 -10.03
CA LYS A 129 -8.66 0.90 -9.81
C LYS A 129 -7.46 1.76 -10.14
N PHE A 130 -6.26 1.33 -9.75
CA PHE A 130 -5.05 2.16 -9.81
C PHE A 130 -3.99 1.67 -10.78
N GLY A 131 -4.06 0.43 -11.23
CA GLY A 131 -3.07 -0.15 -12.15
C GLY A 131 -3.51 -0.12 -13.59
N GLY A 132 -2.68 -0.68 -14.47
CA GLY A 132 -3.00 -0.86 -15.88
C GLY A 132 -3.81 -2.13 -16.13
N ASP A 133 -4.10 -2.39 -17.41
CA ASP A 133 -4.96 -3.50 -17.83
C ASP A 133 -4.44 -4.88 -17.38
N ASP A 134 -3.12 -5.03 -17.33
CA ASP A 134 -2.49 -6.31 -16.96
C ASP A 134 -2.24 -6.45 -15.47
N SER A 135 -2.39 -5.37 -14.69
CA SER A 135 -2.08 -5.36 -13.27
C SER A 135 -2.90 -6.36 -12.45
N PRO A 136 -4.22 -6.48 -12.63
CA PRO A 136 -5.00 -7.44 -11.84
C PRO A 136 -4.51 -8.89 -11.98
N ALA A 137 -4.22 -9.32 -13.20
CA ALA A 137 -3.73 -10.68 -13.45
C ALA A 137 -2.33 -10.88 -12.87
N PHE A 138 -1.46 -9.89 -13.00
CA PHE A 138 -0.11 -9.92 -12.44
C PHE A 138 -0.15 -10.05 -10.91
N ILE A 139 -0.95 -9.23 -10.25
CA ILE A 139 -1.10 -9.24 -8.79
C ILE A 139 -1.64 -10.59 -8.32
N ASN A 140 -2.70 -11.07 -8.95
CA ASN A 140 -3.28 -12.35 -8.57
C ASN A 140 -2.28 -13.50 -8.74
N GLY A 141 -1.51 -13.49 -9.82
CA GLY A 141 -0.52 -14.53 -10.10
C GLY A 141 0.61 -14.56 -9.06
N ILE A 142 1.11 -13.40 -8.66
CA ILE A 142 2.16 -13.30 -7.64
C ILE A 142 1.62 -13.75 -6.27
N LEU A 143 0.46 -13.23 -5.87
CA LEU A 143 -0.10 -13.57 -4.56
C LEU A 143 -0.46 -15.04 -4.44
N ALA A 144 -0.93 -15.67 -5.51
CA ALA A 144 -1.22 -17.10 -5.51
C ALA A 144 0.00 -17.95 -5.20
N LYS A 145 1.21 -17.47 -5.53
CA LYS A 145 2.46 -18.17 -5.23
C LYS A 145 2.95 -17.94 -3.80
N LEU A 146 2.40 -16.94 -3.12
CA LEU A 146 2.81 -16.57 -1.77
C LEU A 146 1.94 -17.19 -0.68
N VAL A 147 0.89 -17.88 -1.07
CA VAL A 147 -0.07 -18.51 -0.13
C VAL A 147 -0.03 -20.02 -0.21
#